data_3f494e36fbc4b35c34bbc1fdf5af6ddc
#
_entry.id   3f494e36fbc4b35c34bbc1fdf5af6ddc
#
_cell.length_a   1.000
_cell.length_b   1.000
_cell.length_c   1.000
_cell.angle_alpha   90.00
_cell.angle_beta   90.00
_cell.angle_gamma   90.00
#
_symmetry.space_group_name_H-M   'P 1'
#
loop_
_entity.id
_entity.type
_entity.pdbx_description
1 polymer ?
#
loop_
_entity_poly.entity_id
_entity_poly.type
_entity_poly.pdbx_seq_one_letter_code
_entity_poly.pdbx_strand_id
1 'polypeptide(L)'
;LGLSYGLVLTDFLLAPAIPSLTARAGGILFPVVMGLSESFGSSVEKGTEKLLGSFLIKVAYQSSVITSAMFLTAMAGNPIISALASHSGVTLTWAIWAKTAILPGIISLACMPFVLFKLFPPQITSCEEAVATAKTRLKEMGPLNQGERIILLIFSLLISLWTFGDSIGISATTTTFIGLSLLILTNILDWQKDVLSNTTAWETFFWFGALIMMASFLSAFGFIHFVGDSVIGSVQGLSWKIGFPILFLIYFYSHYLFASNTAHIAAMYPIFLTVSISLGANPMFAALALAFASNLFGGLTHYGSGPAPLYFGSHFVSVQEWWRSGFILSIVNLTIWLGLGSWWWYCLGLIR
;
A
#
# COMPACT_ATOMS: atom_id res chain seq x y z
N LEU A 1 -18.83 -7.86 10.73
CA LEU A 1 -17.74 -8.42 9.91
C LEU A 1 -18.05 -8.40 8.41
N GLY A 2 -19.27 -8.78 7.95
CA GLY A 2 -19.60 -8.81 6.51
C GLY A 2 -19.32 -7.49 5.80
N LEU A 3 -19.74 -6.36 6.39
CA LEU A 3 -19.51 -5.03 5.84
C LEU A 3 -18.01 -4.68 5.76
N SER A 4 -17.24 -5.05 6.77
CA SER A 4 -15.78 -4.81 6.76
C SER A 4 -15.08 -5.60 5.66
N TYR A 5 -15.46 -6.87 5.42
CA TYR A 5 -14.91 -7.63 4.29
C TYR A 5 -15.36 -7.10 2.93
N GLY A 6 -16.57 -6.51 2.86
CA GLY A 6 -16.99 -5.78 1.66
C GLY A 6 -16.06 -4.60 1.34
N LEU A 7 -15.71 -3.78 2.33
CA LEU A 7 -14.75 -2.68 2.18
C LEU A 7 -13.36 -3.18 1.77
N VAL A 8 -12.89 -4.24 2.42
CA VAL A 8 -11.59 -4.88 2.10
C VAL A 8 -11.55 -5.37 0.66
N LEU A 9 -12.61 -6.04 0.19
CA LEU A 9 -12.70 -6.52 -1.18
C LEU A 9 -12.75 -5.36 -2.19
N THR A 10 -13.48 -4.31 -1.88
CA THR A 10 -13.54 -3.11 -2.73
C THR A 10 -12.15 -2.48 -2.86
N ASP A 11 -11.44 -2.30 -1.75
CA ASP A 11 -10.08 -1.75 -1.76
C ASP A 11 -9.09 -2.64 -2.53
N PHE A 12 -9.16 -3.95 -2.32
CA PHE A 12 -8.34 -4.93 -3.03
C PHE A 12 -8.53 -4.87 -4.55
N LEU A 13 -9.78 -4.77 -5.02
CA LEU A 13 -10.09 -4.67 -6.45
C LEU A 13 -9.64 -3.34 -7.07
N LEU A 14 -9.68 -2.26 -6.30
CA LEU A 14 -9.24 -0.93 -6.74
C LEU A 14 -7.72 -0.75 -6.69
N ALA A 15 -7.02 -1.49 -5.83
CA ALA A 15 -5.61 -1.28 -5.55
C ALA A 15 -4.69 -1.34 -6.78
N PRO A 16 -4.77 -2.32 -7.69
CA PRO A 16 -3.92 -2.34 -8.88
C PRO A 16 -4.20 -1.18 -9.84
N ALA A 17 -5.42 -0.60 -9.75
CA ALA A 17 -5.95 0.43 -10.63
C ALA A 17 -5.54 1.85 -10.25
N ILE A 18 -5.44 2.13 -8.98
CA ILE A 18 -5.31 3.48 -8.45
C ILE A 18 -3.96 3.60 -7.77
N PRO A 19 -2.94 4.17 -8.44
CA PRO A 19 -1.56 4.18 -7.95
C PRO A 19 -1.32 5.16 -6.80
N SER A 20 -2.31 5.92 -6.41
CA SER A 20 -2.24 6.82 -5.27
C SER A 20 -3.01 6.26 -4.08
N LEU A 21 -2.29 5.87 -3.03
CA LEU A 21 -2.88 5.44 -1.76
C LEU A 21 -3.83 6.52 -1.20
N THR A 22 -3.43 7.79 -1.28
CA THR A 22 -4.25 8.91 -0.81
C THR A 22 -5.53 9.07 -1.62
N ALA A 23 -5.47 8.97 -2.95
CA ALA A 23 -6.64 9.07 -3.81
C ALA A 23 -7.60 7.89 -3.59
N ARG A 24 -7.08 6.66 -3.48
CA ARG A 24 -7.89 5.47 -3.26
C ARG A 24 -8.51 5.44 -1.87
N ALA A 25 -7.69 5.54 -0.84
CA ALA A 25 -8.18 5.50 0.55
C ALA A 25 -8.96 6.77 0.92
N GLY A 26 -8.42 7.96 0.63
CA GLY A 26 -9.02 9.23 1.00
C GLY A 26 -10.14 9.67 0.09
N GLY A 27 -10.00 9.50 -1.22
CA GLY A 27 -10.96 9.98 -2.20
C GLY A 27 -12.12 9.03 -2.46
N ILE A 28 -11.97 7.73 -2.26
CA ILE A 28 -13.01 6.74 -2.57
C ILE A 28 -13.50 6.04 -1.30
N LEU A 29 -12.60 5.38 -0.56
CA LEU A 29 -13.04 4.57 0.59
C LEU A 29 -13.53 5.43 1.75
N PHE A 30 -12.85 6.52 2.06
CA PHE A 30 -13.20 7.37 3.18
C PHE A 30 -14.63 7.94 3.11
N PRO A 31 -15.08 8.55 1.98
CA PRO A 31 -16.46 9.00 1.83
C PRO A 31 -17.49 7.87 1.99
N VAL A 32 -17.19 6.68 1.47
CA VAL A 32 -18.05 5.49 1.63
C VAL A 32 -18.16 5.09 3.09
N VAL A 33 -17.05 5.06 3.82
CA VAL A 33 -17.03 4.75 5.26
C VAL A 33 -17.81 5.78 6.06
N MET A 34 -17.66 7.08 5.74
CA MET A 34 -18.41 8.16 6.40
C MET A 34 -19.90 8.01 6.16
N GLY A 35 -20.34 7.85 4.91
CA GLY A 35 -21.75 7.66 4.57
C GLY A 35 -22.36 6.40 5.20
N LEU A 36 -21.60 5.29 5.26
CA LEU A 36 -22.02 4.10 5.98
C LEU A 36 -22.15 4.37 7.48
N SER A 37 -21.18 5.03 8.11
CA SER A 37 -21.23 5.36 9.53
C SER A 37 -22.45 6.18 9.88
N GLU A 38 -22.72 7.22 9.12
CA GLU A 38 -23.89 8.10 9.29
C GLU A 38 -25.21 7.33 9.12
N SER A 39 -25.32 6.45 8.12
CA SER A 39 -26.53 5.66 7.88
C SER A 39 -26.90 4.74 9.05
N PHE A 40 -25.91 4.36 9.87
CA PHE A 40 -26.10 3.60 11.10
C PHE A 40 -26.15 4.46 12.36
N GLY A 41 -26.28 5.78 12.22
CA GLY A 41 -26.33 6.71 13.35
C GLY A 41 -25.01 6.83 14.12
N SER A 42 -23.90 6.38 13.54
CA SER A 42 -22.56 6.52 14.13
C SER A 42 -21.98 7.90 13.77
N SER A 43 -21.87 8.79 14.75
CA SER A 43 -21.45 10.18 14.58
C SER A 43 -20.62 10.65 15.77
N VAL A 44 -19.59 11.44 15.51
CA VAL A 44 -18.77 12.07 16.55
C VAL A 44 -19.55 13.15 17.29
N GLU A 45 -20.39 13.93 16.59
CA GLU A 45 -21.21 14.99 17.21
C GLU A 45 -22.18 14.44 18.25
N LYS A 46 -22.67 13.20 18.05
CA LYS A 46 -23.61 12.53 18.97
C LYS A 46 -22.89 11.65 20.00
N GLY A 47 -21.56 11.55 19.97
CA GLY A 47 -20.80 10.65 20.85
C GLY A 47 -21.07 9.17 20.57
N THR A 48 -21.46 8.84 19.32
CA THR A 48 -21.84 7.48 18.89
C THR A 48 -20.82 6.85 17.93
N GLU A 49 -19.61 7.35 17.89
CA GLU A 49 -18.55 6.88 17.01
C GLU A 49 -18.25 5.38 17.14
N LYS A 50 -18.43 4.82 18.33
CA LYS A 50 -18.22 3.38 18.62
C LYS A 50 -19.36 2.47 18.16
N LEU A 51 -20.50 3.02 17.74
CA LEU A 51 -21.56 2.20 17.16
C LEU A 51 -21.03 1.37 16.00
N LEU A 52 -20.38 2.02 15.01
CA LEU A 52 -19.82 1.34 13.84
C LEU A 52 -18.61 2.11 13.25
N GLY A 53 -18.65 3.44 13.19
CA GLY A 53 -17.73 4.28 12.45
C GLY A 53 -16.26 4.08 12.86
N SER A 54 -15.98 4.07 14.16
CA SER A 54 -14.62 3.83 14.67
C SER A 54 -14.02 2.50 14.19
N PHE A 55 -14.83 1.45 14.09
CA PHE A 55 -14.41 0.15 13.54
C PHE A 55 -14.16 0.23 12.03
N LEU A 56 -15.08 0.82 11.25
CA LEU A 56 -14.95 0.92 9.79
C LEU A 56 -13.77 1.81 9.38
N ILE A 57 -13.52 2.90 10.08
CA ILE A 57 -12.37 3.79 9.86
C ILE A 57 -11.07 2.99 10.00
N LYS A 58 -10.91 2.21 11.07
CA LYS A 58 -9.71 1.38 11.27
C LYS A 58 -9.58 0.30 10.20
N VAL A 59 -10.67 -0.38 9.85
CA VAL A 59 -10.66 -1.41 8.81
C VAL A 59 -10.27 -0.83 7.45
N ALA A 60 -10.92 0.23 6.99
CA ALA A 60 -10.66 0.80 5.68
C ALA A 60 -9.23 1.35 5.56
N TYR A 61 -8.75 2.02 6.60
CA TYR A 61 -7.38 2.52 6.62
C TYR A 61 -6.35 1.38 6.59
N GLN A 62 -6.47 0.39 7.46
CA GLN A 62 -5.53 -0.73 7.52
C GLN A 62 -5.63 -1.65 6.28
N SER A 63 -6.82 -1.77 5.68
CA SER A 63 -6.98 -2.43 4.38
C SER A 63 -6.12 -1.74 3.33
N SER A 64 -6.24 -0.42 3.21
CA SER A 64 -5.51 0.34 2.19
C SER A 64 -3.99 0.28 2.36
N VAL A 65 -3.50 0.14 3.58
CA VAL A 65 -2.09 -0.11 3.88
C VAL A 65 -1.64 -1.49 3.37
N ILE A 66 -2.41 -2.54 3.62
CA ILE A 66 -2.08 -3.90 3.16
C ILE A 66 -2.18 -3.99 1.64
N THR A 67 -3.24 -3.48 1.03
CA THR A 67 -3.42 -3.51 -0.42
C THR A 67 -2.38 -2.71 -1.16
N SER A 68 -1.84 -1.63 -0.56
CA SER A 68 -0.73 -0.88 -1.11
C SER A 68 0.55 -1.70 -1.26
N ALA A 69 0.76 -2.68 -0.36
CA ALA A 69 1.88 -3.62 -0.44
C ALA A 69 1.67 -4.71 -1.51
N MET A 70 0.42 -4.99 -1.94
CA MET A 70 0.13 -6.14 -2.79
C MET A 70 0.45 -5.95 -4.27
N PHE A 71 0.44 -4.73 -4.77
CA PHE A 71 0.69 -4.44 -6.19
C PHE A 71 1.70 -3.31 -6.35
N LEU A 72 2.60 -3.47 -7.32
CA LEU A 72 3.61 -2.44 -7.63
C LEU A 72 2.96 -1.08 -7.96
N THR A 73 1.80 -1.10 -8.59
CA THR A 73 1.02 0.08 -8.96
C THR A 73 0.12 0.62 -7.84
N ALA A 74 0.06 0.00 -6.66
CA ALA A 74 -0.92 0.36 -5.63
C ALA A 74 -0.51 1.54 -4.72
N MET A 75 0.76 1.92 -4.72
CA MET A 75 1.30 3.08 -4.01
C MET A 75 2.42 3.72 -4.81
N ALA A 76 2.46 5.05 -4.80
CA ALA A 76 3.44 5.82 -5.56
C ALA A 76 4.91 5.57 -5.14
N GLY A 77 5.16 5.14 -3.90
CA GLY A 77 6.49 4.75 -3.42
C GLY A 77 7.01 3.41 -3.99
N ASN A 78 6.13 2.53 -4.46
CA ASN A 78 6.54 1.20 -4.94
C ASN A 78 7.42 1.25 -6.19
N PRO A 79 7.14 2.08 -7.21
CA PRO A 79 8.05 2.28 -8.34
C PRO A 79 9.43 2.83 -7.91
N ILE A 80 9.48 3.67 -6.88
CA ILE A 80 10.75 4.17 -6.33
C ILE A 80 11.54 3.01 -5.72
N ILE A 81 10.89 2.15 -4.93
CA ILE A 81 11.50 0.94 -4.36
C ILE A 81 12.08 0.06 -5.48
N SER A 82 11.31 -0.18 -6.55
CA SER A 82 11.77 -0.97 -7.69
C SER A 82 13.00 -0.36 -8.36
N ALA A 83 13.01 0.96 -8.55
CA ALA A 83 14.16 1.69 -9.10
C ALA A 83 15.39 1.60 -8.17
N LEU A 84 15.20 1.80 -6.86
CA LEU A 84 16.30 1.71 -5.88
C LEU A 84 16.85 0.28 -5.76
N ALA A 85 15.99 -0.75 -5.79
CA ALA A 85 16.40 -2.15 -5.78
C ALA A 85 17.24 -2.51 -7.01
N SER A 86 16.93 -1.93 -8.18
CA SER A 86 17.68 -2.18 -9.42
C SER A 86 19.13 -1.70 -9.35
N HIS A 87 19.42 -0.63 -8.58
CA HIS A 87 20.79 -0.17 -8.33
C HIS A 87 21.61 -1.19 -7.51
N SER A 88 20.95 -2.07 -6.77
CA SER A 88 21.56 -3.19 -6.04
C SER A 88 21.50 -4.52 -6.83
N GLY A 89 21.18 -4.48 -8.12
CA GLY A 89 21.09 -5.65 -8.99
C GLY A 89 19.84 -6.50 -8.82
N VAL A 90 18.80 -5.99 -8.12
CA VAL A 90 17.54 -6.70 -7.89
C VAL A 90 16.42 -6.10 -8.75
N THR A 91 15.89 -6.91 -9.67
CA THR A 91 14.78 -6.50 -10.55
C THR A 91 13.43 -6.89 -9.94
N LEU A 92 12.63 -5.91 -9.55
CA LEU A 92 11.28 -6.09 -9.04
C LEU A 92 10.26 -5.71 -10.12
N THR A 93 9.85 -6.69 -10.93
CA THR A 93 8.80 -6.48 -11.93
C THR A 93 7.41 -6.48 -11.28
N TRP A 94 6.39 -5.98 -11.99
CA TRP A 94 5.01 -6.02 -11.51
C TRP A 94 4.55 -7.45 -11.20
N ALA A 95 4.90 -8.40 -12.05
CA ALA A 95 4.55 -9.81 -11.89
C ALA A 95 5.24 -10.45 -10.68
N ILE A 96 6.54 -10.18 -10.48
CA ILE A 96 7.27 -10.65 -9.29
C ILE A 96 6.64 -10.08 -8.04
N TRP A 97 6.37 -8.75 -8.01
CA TRP A 97 5.75 -8.09 -6.89
C TRP A 97 4.39 -8.71 -6.54
N ALA A 98 3.48 -8.80 -7.51
CA ALA A 98 2.14 -9.36 -7.28
C ALA A 98 2.20 -10.83 -6.85
N LYS A 99 3.02 -11.67 -7.51
CA LYS A 99 3.17 -13.09 -7.14
C LYS A 99 3.69 -13.27 -5.72
N THR A 100 4.64 -12.45 -5.30
CA THR A 100 5.23 -12.54 -3.95
C THR A 100 4.31 -12.00 -2.88
N ALA A 101 3.49 -11.01 -3.19
CA ALA A 101 2.59 -10.34 -2.25
C ALA A 101 1.22 -11.05 -2.10
N ILE A 102 0.76 -11.81 -3.10
CA ILE A 102 -0.63 -12.28 -3.16
C ILE A 102 -1.00 -13.16 -1.96
N LEU A 103 -0.17 -14.12 -1.60
CA LEU A 103 -0.50 -15.03 -0.50
C LEU A 103 -0.45 -14.32 0.87
N PRO A 104 0.65 -13.67 1.27
CA PRO A 104 0.69 -12.97 2.56
C PRO A 104 -0.32 -11.82 2.61
N GLY A 105 -0.57 -11.12 1.51
CA GLY A 105 -1.55 -10.06 1.42
C GLY A 105 -2.99 -10.54 1.65
N ILE A 106 -3.43 -11.59 0.96
CA ILE A 106 -4.78 -12.16 1.14
C ILE A 106 -4.97 -12.61 2.59
N ILE A 107 -3.99 -13.26 3.18
CA ILE A 107 -4.08 -13.72 4.57
C ILE A 107 -4.12 -12.54 5.54
N SER A 108 -3.31 -11.49 5.31
CA SER A 108 -3.38 -10.26 6.10
C SER A 108 -4.75 -9.59 5.99
N LEU A 109 -5.32 -9.48 4.77
CA LEU A 109 -6.66 -8.92 4.53
C LEU A 109 -7.77 -9.76 5.18
N ALA A 110 -7.61 -11.07 5.24
CA ALA A 110 -8.57 -11.95 5.93
C ALA A 110 -8.45 -11.82 7.46
N CYS A 111 -7.25 -11.75 8.00
CA CYS A 111 -7.00 -11.68 9.44
C CYS A 111 -7.30 -10.30 10.03
N MET A 112 -6.96 -9.22 9.33
CA MET A 112 -7.01 -7.85 9.85
C MET A 112 -8.41 -7.44 10.35
N PRO A 113 -9.53 -7.61 9.60
CA PRO A 113 -10.86 -7.23 10.08
C PRO A 113 -11.28 -8.05 11.29
N PHE A 114 -10.90 -9.33 11.33
CA PHE A 114 -11.18 -10.21 12.46
C PHE A 114 -10.43 -9.77 13.72
N VAL A 115 -9.15 -9.43 13.61
CA VAL A 115 -8.34 -8.92 14.73
C VAL A 115 -8.93 -7.62 15.26
N LEU A 116 -9.25 -6.67 14.37
CA LEU A 116 -9.89 -5.41 14.76
C LEU A 116 -11.25 -5.63 15.39
N PHE A 117 -12.05 -6.56 14.88
CA PHE A 117 -13.35 -6.89 15.47
C PHE A 117 -13.24 -7.45 16.89
N LYS A 118 -12.21 -8.24 17.16
CA LYS A 118 -11.94 -8.78 18.51
C LYS A 118 -11.41 -7.73 19.49
N LEU A 119 -10.57 -6.82 19.00
CA LEU A 119 -9.93 -5.81 19.86
C LEU A 119 -10.78 -4.55 20.06
N PHE A 120 -11.56 -4.18 19.04
CA PHE A 120 -12.37 -2.96 18.98
C PHE A 120 -13.76 -3.28 18.39
N PRO A 121 -14.55 -4.13 19.04
CA PRO A 121 -15.84 -4.55 18.50
C PRO A 121 -16.80 -3.38 18.32
N PRO A 122 -17.49 -3.28 17.16
CA PRO A 122 -18.58 -2.32 17.00
C PRO A 122 -19.76 -2.72 17.89
N GLN A 123 -20.54 -1.74 18.32
CA GLN A 123 -21.73 -2.00 19.13
C GLN A 123 -22.90 -2.54 18.30
N ILE A 124 -22.95 -2.18 17.00
CA ILE A 124 -23.94 -2.71 16.06
C ILE A 124 -23.41 -4.01 15.44
N THR A 125 -24.17 -5.08 15.56
CA THR A 125 -23.81 -6.42 15.06
C THR A 125 -24.67 -6.87 13.88
N SER A 126 -25.86 -6.29 13.64
CA SER A 126 -26.72 -6.56 12.49
C SER A 126 -26.76 -5.36 11.53
N CYS A 127 -26.69 -5.63 10.23
CA CYS A 127 -26.64 -4.65 9.16
C CYS A 127 -27.73 -4.90 8.10
N GLU A 128 -28.88 -5.46 8.47
CA GLU A 128 -29.93 -5.83 7.51
C GLU A 128 -30.47 -4.64 6.71
N GLU A 129 -30.68 -3.50 7.39
CA GLU A 129 -31.13 -2.25 6.75
C GLU A 129 -30.13 -1.72 5.73
N ALA A 130 -28.80 -1.83 6.02
CA ALA A 130 -27.77 -1.40 5.09
C ALA A 130 -27.72 -2.30 3.85
N VAL A 131 -27.94 -3.59 4.02
CA VAL A 131 -28.02 -4.52 2.88
C VAL A 131 -29.21 -4.20 1.99
N ALA A 132 -30.37 -3.88 2.59
CA ALA A 132 -31.56 -3.46 1.85
C ALA A 132 -31.31 -2.14 1.10
N THR A 133 -30.74 -1.12 1.77
CA THR A 133 -30.38 0.17 1.18
C THR A 133 -29.38 0.00 0.04
N ALA A 134 -28.30 -0.80 0.23
CA ALA A 134 -27.31 -1.09 -0.81
C ALA A 134 -27.93 -1.76 -2.03
N LYS A 135 -28.84 -2.71 -1.85
CA LYS A 135 -29.55 -3.38 -2.96
C LYS A 135 -30.45 -2.38 -3.72
N THR A 136 -31.11 -1.47 -3.03
CA THR A 136 -31.93 -0.44 -3.66
C THR A 136 -31.06 0.51 -4.47
N ARG A 137 -29.97 1.01 -3.90
CA ARG A 137 -28.99 1.87 -4.61
C ARG A 137 -28.40 1.19 -5.82
N LEU A 138 -27.98 -0.08 -5.70
CA LEU A 138 -27.45 -0.84 -6.82
C LEU A 138 -28.47 -0.99 -7.96
N LYS A 139 -29.74 -1.16 -7.62
CA LYS A 139 -30.84 -1.23 -8.61
C LYS A 139 -31.09 0.13 -9.28
N GLU A 140 -30.99 1.23 -8.54
CA GLU A 140 -31.11 2.60 -9.03
C GLU A 140 -29.96 2.97 -9.99
N MET A 141 -28.74 2.47 -9.72
CA MET A 141 -27.57 2.69 -10.62
C MET A 141 -27.75 2.04 -11.99
N GLY A 142 -28.56 0.98 -12.09
CA GLY A 142 -28.81 0.28 -13.36
C GLY A 142 -27.60 -0.51 -13.89
N PRO A 143 -27.64 -0.90 -15.19
CA PRO A 143 -26.55 -1.61 -15.84
C PRO A 143 -25.38 -0.65 -16.13
N LEU A 144 -24.17 -1.24 -16.23
CA LEU A 144 -22.96 -0.49 -16.59
C LEU A 144 -23.15 0.31 -17.87
N ASN A 145 -22.82 1.61 -17.81
CA ASN A 145 -22.85 2.50 -18.96
C ASN A 145 -21.66 2.21 -19.91
N GLN A 146 -21.66 2.85 -21.08
CA GLN A 146 -20.62 2.61 -22.09
C GLN A 146 -19.23 3.01 -21.60
N GLY A 147 -19.10 4.13 -20.88
CA GLY A 147 -17.82 4.59 -20.33
C GLY A 147 -17.26 3.61 -19.31
N GLU A 148 -18.09 3.11 -18.40
CA GLU A 148 -17.69 2.12 -17.40
C GLU A 148 -17.20 0.81 -18.05
N ARG A 149 -17.86 0.35 -19.12
CA ARG A 149 -17.41 -0.83 -19.88
C ARG A 149 -16.06 -0.61 -20.54
N ILE A 150 -15.84 0.57 -21.15
CA ILE A 150 -14.57 0.94 -21.76
C ILE A 150 -13.46 0.96 -20.71
N ILE A 151 -13.70 1.57 -19.55
CA ILE A 151 -12.74 1.61 -18.44
C ILE A 151 -12.39 0.17 -17.99
N LEU A 152 -13.37 -0.70 -17.82
CA LEU A 152 -13.14 -2.08 -17.42
C LEU A 152 -12.31 -2.86 -18.45
N LEU A 153 -12.56 -2.64 -19.75
CA LEU A 153 -11.78 -3.28 -20.84
C LEU A 153 -10.34 -2.78 -20.86
N ILE A 154 -10.13 -1.46 -20.81
CA ILE A 154 -8.78 -0.87 -20.75
C ILE A 154 -8.05 -1.40 -19.52
N PHE A 155 -8.73 -1.46 -18.38
CA PHE A 155 -8.15 -1.91 -17.14
C PHE A 155 -7.73 -3.38 -17.17
N SER A 156 -8.59 -4.24 -17.73
CA SER A 156 -8.28 -5.65 -17.93
C SER A 156 -7.07 -5.84 -18.85
N LEU A 157 -6.97 -5.03 -19.91
CA LEU A 157 -5.82 -5.00 -20.80
C LEU A 157 -4.53 -4.59 -20.05
N LEU A 158 -4.59 -3.52 -19.23
CA LEU A 158 -3.43 -3.05 -18.46
C LEU A 158 -2.92 -4.10 -17.48
N ILE A 159 -3.83 -4.76 -16.73
CA ILE A 159 -3.45 -5.85 -15.81
C ILE A 159 -2.78 -6.99 -16.60
N SER A 160 -3.33 -7.35 -17.74
CA SER A 160 -2.75 -8.39 -18.60
C SER A 160 -1.36 -8.01 -19.09
N LEU A 161 -1.16 -6.77 -19.54
CA LEU A 161 0.14 -6.29 -19.99
C LEU A 161 1.15 -6.14 -18.85
N TRP A 162 0.74 -5.71 -17.64
CA TRP A 162 1.64 -5.69 -16.49
C TRP A 162 2.05 -7.10 -16.04
N THR A 163 1.17 -8.09 -16.23
CA THR A 163 1.45 -9.48 -15.84
C THR A 163 2.34 -10.21 -16.85
N PHE A 164 2.09 -10.01 -18.13
CA PHE A 164 2.70 -10.79 -19.22
C PHE A 164 3.60 -9.94 -20.15
N GLY A 165 3.55 -8.62 -20.05
CA GLY A 165 4.24 -7.69 -20.96
C GLY A 165 5.76 -7.89 -20.99
N ASP A 166 6.38 -8.14 -19.85
CA ASP A 166 7.82 -8.38 -19.79
C ASP A 166 8.26 -9.54 -20.69
N SER A 167 7.42 -10.59 -20.84
CA SER A 167 7.71 -11.74 -21.72
C SER A 167 7.67 -11.42 -23.21
N ILE A 168 7.01 -10.32 -23.58
CA ILE A 168 6.89 -9.82 -24.97
C ILE A 168 7.62 -8.49 -25.18
N GLY A 169 8.47 -8.09 -24.23
CA GLY A 169 9.29 -6.88 -24.32
C GLY A 169 8.54 -5.55 -24.05
N ILE A 170 7.35 -5.60 -23.46
CA ILE A 170 6.58 -4.41 -23.07
C ILE A 170 6.83 -4.11 -21.59
N SER A 171 7.49 -2.97 -21.32
CA SER A 171 7.76 -2.54 -19.95
C SER A 171 6.49 -2.05 -19.23
N ALA A 172 6.50 -2.05 -17.88
CA ALA A 172 5.41 -1.52 -17.09
C ALA A 172 5.11 -0.03 -17.41
N THR A 173 6.13 0.76 -17.70
CA THR A 173 6.00 2.15 -18.11
C THR A 173 5.30 2.28 -19.47
N THR A 174 5.71 1.46 -20.46
CA THR A 174 5.07 1.41 -21.78
C THR A 174 3.59 1.04 -21.64
N THR A 175 3.28 0.03 -20.82
CA THR A 175 1.90 -0.36 -20.50
C THR A 175 1.08 0.80 -19.96
N THR A 176 1.65 1.59 -19.03
CA THR A 176 0.97 2.77 -18.47
C THR A 176 0.65 3.82 -19.55
N PHE A 177 1.60 4.10 -20.46
CA PHE A 177 1.37 5.03 -21.57
C PHE A 177 0.33 4.51 -22.57
N ILE A 178 0.28 3.19 -22.83
CA ILE A 178 -0.80 2.58 -23.64
C ILE A 178 -2.15 2.86 -23.00
N GLY A 179 -2.28 2.63 -21.69
CA GLY A 179 -3.52 2.90 -20.95
C GLY A 179 -3.94 4.36 -21.00
N LEU A 180 -3.01 5.28 -20.74
CA LEU A 180 -3.27 6.72 -20.82
C LEU A 180 -3.74 7.12 -22.22
N SER A 181 -3.07 6.63 -23.26
CA SER A 181 -3.45 6.91 -24.65
C SER A 181 -4.85 6.40 -24.98
N LEU A 182 -5.19 5.19 -24.56
CA LEU A 182 -6.52 4.61 -24.77
C LEU A 182 -7.62 5.39 -24.04
N LEU A 183 -7.38 5.83 -22.80
CA LEU A 183 -8.34 6.64 -22.05
C LEU A 183 -8.61 7.99 -22.72
N ILE A 184 -7.57 8.63 -23.29
CA ILE A 184 -7.71 9.88 -24.03
C ILE A 184 -8.43 9.63 -25.37
N LEU A 185 -8.04 8.62 -26.14
CA LEU A 185 -8.64 8.30 -27.46
C LEU A 185 -10.12 7.91 -27.34
N THR A 186 -10.51 7.31 -26.22
CA THR A 186 -11.92 6.94 -25.95
C THR A 186 -12.73 8.08 -25.33
N ASN A 187 -12.14 9.26 -25.15
CA ASN A 187 -12.73 10.43 -24.49
C ASN A 187 -13.22 10.14 -23.05
N ILE A 188 -12.68 9.12 -22.40
CA ILE A 188 -12.93 8.88 -20.98
C ILE A 188 -12.15 9.89 -20.13
N LEU A 189 -10.96 10.29 -20.61
CA LEU A 189 -10.08 11.24 -19.98
C LEU A 189 -9.84 12.42 -20.94
N ASP A 190 -10.15 13.63 -20.48
CA ASP A 190 -9.89 14.85 -21.24
C ASP A 190 -8.48 15.36 -20.97
N TRP A 191 -7.68 15.52 -22.04
CA TRP A 191 -6.28 15.95 -21.91
C TRP A 191 -6.12 17.29 -21.19
N GLN A 192 -6.98 18.25 -21.51
CA GLN A 192 -6.90 19.59 -20.92
C GLN A 192 -7.40 19.61 -19.46
N LYS A 193 -8.56 19.00 -19.22
CA LYS A 193 -9.24 19.07 -17.92
C LYS A 193 -8.66 18.12 -16.90
N ASP A 194 -8.34 16.87 -17.30
CA ASP A 194 -8.00 15.81 -16.36
C ASP A 194 -6.48 15.60 -16.24
N VAL A 195 -5.71 15.96 -17.32
CA VAL A 195 -4.26 15.80 -17.32
C VAL A 195 -3.56 17.13 -17.06
N LEU A 196 -3.72 18.12 -17.96
CA LEU A 196 -2.95 19.39 -17.87
C LEU A 196 -3.34 20.24 -16.67
N SER A 197 -4.61 20.32 -16.32
CA SER A 197 -5.08 21.10 -15.17
C SER A 197 -5.00 20.36 -13.83
N ASN A 198 -4.55 19.11 -13.83
CA ASN A 198 -4.36 18.35 -12.58
C ASN A 198 -3.04 18.73 -11.90
N THR A 199 -3.07 19.84 -11.14
CA THR A 199 -1.89 20.36 -10.41
C THR A 199 -1.27 19.33 -9.49
N THR A 200 -2.10 18.53 -8.80
CA THR A 200 -1.62 17.48 -7.88
C THR A 200 -0.82 16.39 -8.61
N ALA A 201 -1.23 16.02 -9.83
CA ALA A 201 -0.47 15.04 -10.62
C ALA A 201 0.89 15.60 -11.04
N TRP A 202 0.96 16.88 -11.47
CA TRP A 202 2.20 17.54 -11.85
C TRP A 202 3.11 17.80 -10.65
N GLU A 203 2.58 18.25 -9.52
CA GLU A 203 3.34 18.35 -8.27
C GLU A 203 3.96 17.01 -7.89
N THR A 204 3.17 15.95 -7.94
CA THR A 204 3.65 14.60 -7.66
C THR A 204 4.77 14.18 -8.62
N PHE A 205 4.64 14.45 -9.91
CA PHE A 205 5.65 14.15 -10.91
C PHE A 205 6.99 14.86 -10.62
N PHE A 206 6.96 16.16 -10.32
CA PHE A 206 8.17 16.91 -10.00
C PHE A 206 8.78 16.46 -8.68
N TRP A 207 7.97 16.25 -7.65
CA TRP A 207 8.44 15.77 -6.35
C TRP A 207 9.14 14.40 -6.47
N PHE A 208 8.53 13.45 -7.16
CA PHE A 208 9.13 12.13 -7.34
C PHE A 208 10.37 12.18 -8.21
N GLY A 209 10.37 12.97 -9.27
CA GLY A 209 11.56 13.17 -10.09
C GLY A 209 12.74 13.68 -9.26
N ALA A 210 12.50 14.69 -8.43
CA ALA A 210 13.52 15.24 -7.52
C ALA A 210 14.01 14.21 -6.49
N LEU A 211 13.10 13.45 -5.86
CA LEU A 211 13.47 12.42 -4.87
C LEU A 211 14.29 11.28 -5.50
N ILE A 212 13.88 10.78 -6.66
CA ILE A 212 14.62 9.72 -7.38
C ILE A 212 16.00 10.25 -7.79
N MET A 213 16.06 11.46 -8.31
CA MET A 213 17.34 12.09 -8.68
C MET A 213 18.28 12.19 -7.47
N MET A 214 17.81 12.75 -6.35
CA MET A 214 18.61 12.87 -5.14
C MET A 214 19.08 11.51 -4.62
N ALA A 215 18.21 10.51 -4.56
CA ALA A 215 18.57 9.17 -4.14
C ALA A 215 19.62 8.53 -5.06
N SER A 216 19.50 8.73 -6.38
CA SER A 216 20.45 8.24 -7.37
C SER A 216 21.83 8.91 -7.22
N PHE A 217 21.86 10.22 -7.00
CA PHE A 217 23.12 10.95 -6.76
C PHE A 217 23.77 10.57 -5.42
N LEU A 218 22.98 10.39 -4.35
CA LEU A 218 23.51 9.89 -3.07
C LEU A 218 24.18 8.52 -3.24
N SER A 219 23.60 7.65 -4.06
CA SER A 219 24.19 6.36 -4.41
C SER A 219 25.48 6.54 -5.24
N ALA A 220 25.42 7.35 -6.29
CA ALA A 220 26.55 7.59 -7.20
C ALA A 220 27.74 8.24 -6.51
N PHE A 221 27.50 9.13 -5.56
CA PHE A 221 28.57 9.80 -4.77
C PHE A 221 29.07 8.94 -3.59
N GLY A 222 28.61 7.69 -3.46
CA GLY A 222 29.09 6.76 -2.44
C GLY A 222 28.56 7.03 -1.02
N PHE A 223 27.63 7.97 -0.85
CA PHE A 223 27.05 8.28 0.47
C PHE A 223 26.35 7.08 1.09
N ILE A 224 25.61 6.31 0.28
CA ILE A 224 24.92 5.09 0.73
C ILE A 224 25.93 4.06 1.23
N HIS A 225 27.07 3.89 0.52
CA HIS A 225 28.16 3.00 0.96
C HIS A 225 28.80 3.51 2.25
N PHE A 226 29.09 4.80 2.35
CA PHE A 226 29.66 5.40 3.57
C PHE A 226 28.80 5.18 4.82
N VAL A 227 27.50 5.44 4.72
CA VAL A 227 26.55 5.18 5.81
C VAL A 227 26.42 3.69 6.07
N GLY A 228 26.34 2.88 4.99
CA GLY A 228 26.32 1.43 5.07
C GLY A 228 27.51 0.86 5.84
N ASP A 229 28.72 1.28 5.52
CA ASP A 229 29.95 0.84 6.19
C ASP A 229 29.95 1.22 7.68
N SER A 230 29.43 2.39 8.02
CA SER A 230 29.28 2.84 9.41
C SER A 230 28.31 1.94 10.20
N VAL A 231 27.19 1.55 9.56
CA VAL A 231 26.20 0.64 10.16
C VAL A 231 26.74 -0.79 10.23
N ILE A 232 27.44 -1.27 9.18
CA ILE A 232 28.08 -2.58 9.14
C ILE A 232 29.07 -2.71 10.29
N GLY A 233 29.88 -1.67 10.59
CA GLY A 233 30.79 -1.67 11.72
C GLY A 233 30.10 -1.95 13.07
N SER A 234 28.84 -1.57 13.22
CA SER A 234 28.05 -1.80 14.42
C SER A 234 27.42 -3.20 14.48
N VAL A 235 27.30 -3.91 13.36
CA VAL A 235 26.70 -5.25 13.28
C VAL A 235 27.72 -6.32 12.81
N GLN A 236 29.00 -5.96 12.71
CA GLN A 236 30.09 -6.89 12.39
C GLN A 236 30.12 -8.09 13.34
N GLY A 237 30.23 -9.30 12.76
CA GLY A 237 30.24 -10.55 13.53
C GLY A 237 28.87 -11.17 13.77
N LEU A 238 27.77 -10.49 13.44
CA LEU A 238 26.46 -11.13 13.47
C LEU A 238 26.23 -11.92 12.17
N SER A 239 25.72 -13.14 12.31
CA SER A 239 25.21 -13.84 11.11
C SER A 239 24.02 -13.08 10.53
N TRP A 240 23.82 -13.15 9.21
CA TRP A 240 22.69 -12.49 8.57
C TRP A 240 21.33 -12.90 9.14
N LYS A 241 21.23 -14.13 9.67
CA LYS A 241 20.00 -14.66 10.32
C LYS A 241 19.60 -13.89 11.58
N ILE A 242 20.55 -13.23 12.24
CA ILE A 242 20.32 -12.39 13.41
C ILE A 242 20.35 -10.91 13.02
N GLY A 243 21.31 -10.51 12.20
CA GLY A 243 21.50 -9.11 11.78
C GLY A 243 20.35 -8.58 10.93
N PHE A 244 19.84 -9.36 9.98
CA PHE A 244 18.73 -8.93 9.13
C PHE A 244 17.43 -8.66 9.91
N PRO A 245 16.93 -9.55 10.80
CA PRO A 245 15.76 -9.24 11.62
C PRO A 245 15.91 -7.96 12.45
N ILE A 246 17.07 -7.72 13.04
CA ILE A 246 17.33 -6.50 13.80
C ILE A 246 17.25 -5.26 12.91
N LEU A 247 17.95 -5.27 11.78
CA LEU A 247 17.91 -4.19 10.80
C LEU A 247 16.49 -3.96 10.26
N PHE A 248 15.78 -5.04 9.97
CA PHE A 248 14.42 -4.98 9.49
C PHE A 248 13.47 -4.32 10.51
N LEU A 249 13.57 -4.69 11.79
CA LEU A 249 12.76 -4.08 12.85
C LEU A 249 13.12 -2.61 13.05
N ILE A 250 14.41 -2.24 13.00
CA ILE A 250 14.85 -0.85 13.04
C ILE A 250 14.25 -0.09 11.84
N TYR A 251 14.37 -0.63 10.63
CA TYR A 251 13.79 -0.05 9.43
C TYR A 251 12.28 0.15 9.57
N PHE A 252 11.56 -0.88 9.99
CA PHE A 252 10.11 -0.82 10.11
C PHE A 252 9.65 0.19 11.15
N TYR A 253 10.18 0.12 12.38
CA TYR A 253 9.72 0.98 13.48
C TYR A 253 10.33 2.39 13.46
N SER A 254 11.42 2.64 12.72
CA SER A 254 11.89 4.00 12.51
C SER A 254 10.86 4.88 11.78
N HIS A 255 9.85 4.27 11.17
CA HIS A 255 8.74 5.01 10.55
C HIS A 255 7.92 5.87 11.54
N TYR A 256 7.97 5.59 12.83
CA TYR A 256 7.45 6.51 13.84
C TYR A 256 8.07 7.92 13.77
N LEU A 257 9.24 8.06 13.15
CA LEU A 257 9.94 9.35 12.97
C LEU A 257 9.63 10.00 11.62
N PHE A 258 8.87 9.35 10.74
CA PHE A 258 8.58 9.82 9.39
C PHE A 258 7.09 10.11 9.19
N ALA A 259 6.78 11.26 8.62
CA ALA A 259 5.41 11.63 8.25
C ALA A 259 5.02 11.22 6.81
N SER A 260 5.88 10.49 6.10
CA SER A 260 5.67 10.09 4.71
C SER A 260 6.36 8.78 4.41
N ASN A 261 5.60 7.81 3.86
CA ASN A 261 6.17 6.55 3.35
C ASN A 261 7.25 6.82 2.31
N THR A 262 6.99 7.71 1.36
CA THR A 262 7.91 8.00 0.25
C THR A 262 9.23 8.62 0.73
N ALA A 263 9.16 9.53 1.71
CA ALA A 263 10.38 10.12 2.29
C ALA A 263 11.20 9.06 3.04
N HIS A 264 10.55 8.18 3.79
CA HIS A 264 11.22 7.07 4.48
C HIS A 264 11.88 6.11 3.47
N ILE A 265 11.15 5.72 2.43
CA ILE A 265 11.68 4.87 1.34
C ILE A 265 12.93 5.49 0.74
N ALA A 266 12.85 6.74 0.30
CA ALA A 266 13.97 7.41 -0.37
C ALA A 266 15.22 7.54 0.53
N ALA A 267 15.01 7.79 1.83
CA ALA A 267 16.10 7.98 2.79
C ALA A 267 16.71 6.66 3.27
N MET A 268 15.90 5.66 3.54
CA MET A 268 16.33 4.50 4.34
C MET A 268 16.43 3.20 3.51
N TYR A 269 15.54 2.99 2.53
CA TYR A 269 15.48 1.72 1.78
C TYR A 269 16.83 1.32 1.15
N PRO A 270 17.53 2.19 0.40
CA PRO A 270 18.78 1.80 -0.24
C PRO A 270 19.89 1.46 0.76
N ILE A 271 19.95 2.17 1.87
CA ILE A 271 20.94 1.92 2.94
C ILE A 271 20.68 0.55 3.57
N PHE A 272 19.45 0.29 4.00
CA PHE A 272 19.10 -0.96 4.68
C PHE A 272 19.20 -2.17 3.73
N LEU A 273 18.88 -2.00 2.45
CA LEU A 273 19.07 -3.04 1.43
C LEU A 273 20.56 -3.37 1.26
N THR A 274 21.42 -2.37 1.09
CA THR A 274 22.86 -2.54 0.91
C THR A 274 23.47 -3.23 2.13
N VAL A 275 23.16 -2.79 3.34
CA VAL A 275 23.66 -3.39 4.58
C VAL A 275 23.18 -4.84 4.72
N SER A 276 21.91 -5.12 4.42
CA SER A 276 21.36 -6.48 4.48
C SER A 276 22.06 -7.45 3.54
N ILE A 277 22.35 -7.00 2.31
CA ILE A 277 23.11 -7.79 1.33
C ILE A 277 24.56 -8.00 1.80
N SER A 278 25.21 -6.99 2.34
CA SER A 278 26.58 -7.08 2.87
C SER A 278 26.71 -8.02 4.05
N LEU A 279 25.63 -8.19 4.85
CA LEU A 279 25.57 -9.21 5.92
C LEU A 279 25.39 -10.64 5.37
N GLY A 280 25.19 -10.81 4.07
CA GLY A 280 24.99 -12.10 3.42
C GLY A 280 23.54 -12.54 3.29
N ALA A 281 22.57 -11.63 3.47
CA ALA A 281 21.17 -11.91 3.16
C ALA A 281 21.00 -12.09 1.63
N ASN A 282 20.12 -13.00 1.22
CA ASN A 282 19.77 -13.11 -0.20
C ASN A 282 19.21 -11.78 -0.71
N PRO A 283 19.75 -11.20 -1.81
CA PRO A 283 19.36 -9.88 -2.29
C PRO A 283 17.86 -9.75 -2.60
N MET A 284 17.27 -10.77 -3.24
CA MET A 284 15.85 -10.76 -3.56
C MET A 284 14.98 -10.82 -2.29
N PHE A 285 15.36 -11.63 -1.32
CA PHE A 285 14.68 -11.69 -0.02
C PHE A 285 14.71 -10.36 0.71
N ALA A 286 15.90 -9.75 0.84
CA ALA A 286 16.05 -8.47 1.52
C ALA A 286 15.26 -7.35 0.81
N ALA A 287 15.33 -7.30 -0.52
CA ALA A 287 14.61 -6.31 -1.32
C ALA A 287 13.09 -6.45 -1.15
N LEU A 288 12.54 -7.66 -1.23
CA LEU A 288 11.10 -7.90 -1.06
C LEU A 288 10.64 -7.60 0.37
N ALA A 289 11.35 -8.08 1.37
CA ALA A 289 10.99 -7.86 2.77
C ALA A 289 10.92 -6.36 3.10
N LEU A 290 11.97 -5.60 2.74
CA LEU A 290 12.00 -4.15 2.94
C LEU A 290 10.95 -3.42 2.09
N ALA A 291 10.69 -3.88 0.86
CA ALA A 291 9.67 -3.31 -0.02
C ALA A 291 8.27 -3.42 0.60
N PHE A 292 7.89 -4.58 1.10
CA PHE A 292 6.59 -4.76 1.74
C PHE A 292 6.51 -4.04 3.09
N ALA A 293 7.59 -4.04 3.87
CA ALA A 293 7.70 -3.22 5.07
C ALA A 293 7.40 -1.74 4.81
N SER A 294 7.90 -1.21 3.68
CA SER A 294 7.74 0.19 3.26
C SER A 294 6.29 0.61 3.01
N ASN A 295 5.40 -0.33 2.84
CA ASN A 295 3.96 -0.10 2.77
C ASN A 295 3.31 -0.30 4.13
N LEU A 296 3.61 -1.44 4.78
CA LEU A 296 2.93 -1.89 6.00
C LEU A 296 3.18 -0.97 7.18
N PHE A 297 4.33 -0.34 7.27
CA PHE A 297 4.63 0.59 8.36
C PHE A 297 3.75 1.86 8.34
N GLY A 298 3.16 2.22 7.18
CA GLY A 298 2.21 3.32 7.07
C GLY A 298 1.00 3.18 8.00
N GLY A 299 0.69 1.96 8.43
CA GLY A 299 -0.39 1.66 9.38
C GLY A 299 -0.10 2.02 10.85
N LEU A 300 1.14 2.39 11.21
CA LEU A 300 1.57 2.60 12.60
C LEU A 300 1.00 3.86 13.23
N THR A 301 1.06 5.00 12.52
CA THR A 301 0.76 6.31 13.06
C THR A 301 -0.35 7.03 12.29
N HIS A 302 -0.96 8.02 12.92
CA HIS A 302 -1.99 8.86 12.32
C HIS A 302 -1.43 9.92 11.35
N TYR A 303 -0.13 9.93 11.13
CA TYR A 303 0.58 10.83 10.20
C TYR A 303 1.52 10.08 9.24
N GLY A 304 1.71 8.77 9.39
CA GLY A 304 2.74 8.00 8.69
C GLY A 304 2.49 7.81 7.19
N SER A 305 1.30 8.10 6.69
CA SER A 305 0.97 7.98 5.27
C SER A 305 0.03 9.08 4.81
N GLY A 306 -0.06 9.31 3.49
CA GLY A 306 -0.89 10.40 2.95
C GLY A 306 -2.35 10.41 3.41
N PRO A 307 -3.10 9.29 3.44
CA PRO A 307 -4.48 9.27 3.89
C PRO A 307 -4.64 9.27 5.43
N ALA A 308 -3.60 8.98 6.20
CA ALA A 308 -3.69 8.86 7.66
C ALA A 308 -4.29 10.11 8.34
N PRO A 309 -3.81 11.34 8.04
CA PRO A 309 -4.37 12.55 8.64
C PRO A 309 -5.86 12.75 8.33
N LEU A 310 -6.32 12.36 7.12
CA LEU A 310 -7.72 12.47 6.74
C LEU A 310 -8.60 11.53 7.57
N TYR A 311 -8.21 10.27 7.67
CA TYR A 311 -8.94 9.28 8.47
C TYR A 311 -8.95 9.65 9.97
N PHE A 312 -7.81 10.09 10.49
CA PHE A 312 -7.68 10.52 11.87
C PHE A 312 -8.44 11.81 12.15
N GLY A 313 -8.42 12.77 11.22
CA GLY A 313 -9.15 14.04 11.30
C GLY A 313 -10.68 13.89 11.31
N SER A 314 -11.19 12.69 11.00
CA SER A 314 -12.63 12.38 11.19
C SER A 314 -13.04 12.27 12.66
N HIS A 315 -12.10 12.22 13.59
CA HIS A 315 -12.28 12.11 15.04
C HIS A 315 -13.03 10.84 15.54
N PHE A 316 -13.25 9.84 14.67
CA PHE A 316 -13.86 8.56 15.08
C PHE A 316 -12.92 7.67 15.91
N VAL A 317 -11.62 7.94 15.90
CA VAL A 317 -10.60 7.13 16.57
C VAL A 317 -9.66 8.03 17.36
N SER A 318 -9.47 7.73 18.65
CA SER A 318 -8.49 8.44 19.46
C SER A 318 -7.04 8.12 19.09
N VAL A 319 -6.08 9.00 19.41
CA VAL A 319 -4.64 8.77 19.19
C VAL A 319 -4.19 7.45 19.79
N GLN A 320 -4.62 7.18 21.04
CA GLN A 320 -4.24 5.96 21.74
C GLN A 320 -4.77 4.70 21.06
N GLU A 321 -6.04 4.71 20.61
CA GLU A 321 -6.62 3.59 19.88
C GLU A 321 -5.96 3.39 18.52
N TRP A 322 -5.60 4.48 17.82
CA TRP A 322 -4.90 4.43 16.54
C TRP A 322 -3.54 3.76 16.68
N TRP A 323 -2.73 4.25 17.59
CA TRP A 323 -1.38 3.72 17.81
C TRP A 323 -1.40 2.28 18.31
N ARG A 324 -2.32 1.96 19.23
CA ARG A 324 -2.50 0.59 19.73
C ARG A 324 -2.91 -0.37 18.61
N SER A 325 -3.88 0.00 17.79
CA SER A 325 -4.32 -0.84 16.65
C SER A 325 -3.22 -0.99 15.61
N GLY A 326 -2.53 0.11 15.26
CA GLY A 326 -1.41 0.10 14.33
C GLY A 326 -0.27 -0.81 14.80
N PHE A 327 0.12 -0.71 16.07
CA PHE A 327 1.17 -1.54 16.65
C PHE A 327 0.78 -3.03 16.66
N ILE A 328 -0.43 -3.38 17.11
CA ILE A 328 -0.88 -4.78 17.14
C ILE A 328 -0.95 -5.36 15.71
N LEU A 329 -1.52 -4.60 14.77
CA LEU A 329 -1.61 -5.04 13.39
C LEU A 329 -0.24 -5.11 12.71
N SER A 330 0.72 -4.29 13.11
CA SER A 330 2.10 -4.42 12.62
C SER A 330 2.69 -5.79 13.00
N ILE A 331 2.51 -6.24 14.24
CA ILE A 331 2.99 -7.57 14.67
C ILE A 331 2.31 -8.68 13.85
N VAL A 332 0.98 -8.60 13.66
CA VAL A 332 0.24 -9.57 12.85
C VAL A 332 0.75 -9.60 11.41
N ASN A 333 0.86 -8.43 10.78
CA ASN A 333 1.34 -8.32 9.40
C ASN A 333 2.80 -8.79 9.28
N LEU A 334 3.69 -8.37 10.17
CA LEU A 334 5.09 -8.81 10.13
C LEU A 334 5.21 -10.33 10.30
N THR A 335 4.41 -10.93 11.18
CA THR A 335 4.39 -12.39 11.33
C THR A 335 3.93 -13.09 10.05
N ILE A 336 2.88 -12.58 9.40
CA ILE A 336 2.37 -13.14 8.14
C ILE A 336 3.38 -12.94 7.00
N TRP A 337 3.88 -11.71 6.82
CA TRP A 337 4.72 -11.40 5.67
C TRP A 337 6.13 -11.96 5.78
N LEU A 338 6.76 -11.94 6.96
CA LEU A 338 8.08 -12.53 7.16
C LEU A 338 8.01 -14.04 7.38
N GLY A 339 7.00 -14.54 8.04
CA GLY A 339 6.85 -15.98 8.26
C GLY A 339 6.33 -16.68 7.00
N LEU A 340 5.03 -16.53 6.76
CA LEU A 340 4.37 -17.17 5.61
C LEU A 340 4.85 -16.62 4.26
N GLY A 341 5.10 -15.32 4.18
CA GLY A 341 5.65 -14.68 2.97
C GLY A 341 6.99 -15.26 2.59
N SER A 342 7.93 -15.38 3.52
CA SER A 342 9.25 -15.98 3.25
C SER A 342 9.15 -17.43 2.79
N TRP A 343 8.27 -18.22 3.41
CA TRP A 343 7.99 -19.58 2.96
C TRP A 343 7.43 -19.59 1.53
N TRP A 344 6.50 -18.68 1.21
CA TRP A 344 5.92 -18.54 -0.13
C TRP A 344 6.97 -18.17 -1.17
N TRP A 345 7.86 -17.21 -0.86
CA TRP A 345 8.95 -16.81 -1.76
C TRP A 345 9.96 -17.94 -2.01
N TYR A 346 10.18 -18.77 -1.00
CA TYR A 346 10.98 -20.00 -1.16
C TYR A 346 10.27 -20.98 -2.11
N CYS A 347 8.97 -21.21 -1.96
CA CYS A 347 8.19 -22.05 -2.88
C CYS A 347 8.17 -21.53 -4.32
N LEU A 348 8.24 -20.22 -4.50
CA LEU A 348 8.37 -19.59 -5.82
C LEU A 348 9.78 -19.68 -6.41
N GLY A 349 10.77 -20.23 -5.67
CA GLY A 349 12.16 -20.36 -6.10
C GLY A 349 12.93 -19.03 -6.17
N LEU A 350 12.41 -17.97 -5.56
CA LEU A 350 12.99 -16.61 -5.59
C LEU A 350 14.07 -16.42 -4.52
N ILE A 351 14.02 -17.21 -3.46
CA ILE A 351 15.00 -17.20 -2.37
C ILE A 351 15.47 -18.64 -2.14
N ARG A 352 16.77 -18.82 -2.03
CA ARG A 352 17.41 -20.12 -1.78
C ARG A 352 18.34 -20.00 -0.57
#